data_bd49166bf0c8bf83563c3d8a86ec818e
#
_entry.id   bd49166bf0c8bf83563c3d8a86ec818e
#
_cell.length_a   1.000
_cell.length_b   1.000
_cell.length_c   1.000
_cell.angle_alpha   90.00
_cell.angle_beta   90.00
_cell.angle_gamma   90.00
#
_symmetry.space_group_name_H-M   'P 1'
#
loop_
_entity.id
_entity.type
_entity.pdbx_description
1 polymer ?
#
loop_
_entity_poly.entity_id
_entity_poly.type
_entity_poly.pdbx_seq_one_letter_code
_entity_poly.pdbx_strand_id
1 'polypeptide(L)'
;MAKEKLTKKKKWLIFGGGGVLLAILIAVSLGKKDDDAIKVETEKVVRQTIIHKVNASGKIQPETEVKISATSSAWIDTITVEEGDHVKKGQHLITLDRKQLLSNYNSASSSVRSAKARLKQELASKKRVESMYEQNLASDQELEAIQASYEIANSALAQAKSSLESREDDLNKARIVSPQDGIVTAVNKEVGEMAVGGMFQAEVLMIIADLNLMEVIVDVNENDVVSVSQGDTTEIEIDAFQDTVFYGLVSEIAHMAQTSSVGSAEQVTNFEVKIRMIQVPDGIRPGMSATANIITDKKDK
;
A
#
# COMPACT_ATOMS: atom_id res chain seq x y z
N MET A 1 55.13 88.35 -52.53
CA MET A 1 54.94 87.03 -51.91
C MET A 1 56.10 86.80 -50.98
N ALA A 2 55.95 87.14 -49.70
CA ALA A 2 56.99 87.13 -48.76
C ALA A 2 57.01 85.75 -47.98
N LYS A 3 58.15 85.05 -48.09
CA LYS A 3 58.47 83.90 -47.22
C LYS A 3 59.05 84.42 -45.92
N GLU A 4 58.26 84.47 -44.88
CA GLU A 4 58.75 84.72 -43.54
C GLU A 4 59.64 83.56 -43.09
N LYS A 5 60.94 83.87 -42.90
CA LYS A 5 61.90 82.98 -42.31
C LYS A 5 61.73 82.99 -40.78
N LEU A 6 61.20 81.90 -40.26
CA LEU A 6 61.13 81.71 -38.80
C LEU A 6 62.55 81.89 -38.14
N THR A 7 62.67 82.82 -37.20
CA THR A 7 63.88 83.13 -36.45
C THR A 7 64.29 81.87 -35.58
N LYS A 8 65.63 81.67 -35.48
CA LYS A 8 66.24 80.49 -34.80
C LYS A 8 65.71 80.28 -33.36
N LYS A 9 65.25 81.33 -32.69
CA LYS A 9 64.64 81.20 -31.33
C LYS A 9 63.29 80.54 -31.32
N LYS A 10 62.47 80.70 -32.37
CA LYS A 10 61.14 80.01 -32.43
C LYS A 10 61.26 78.52 -32.74
N LYS A 11 62.28 78.09 -33.52
CA LYS A 11 62.57 76.68 -33.76
C LYS A 11 63.03 75.95 -32.47
N TRP A 12 63.80 76.62 -31.61
CA TRP A 12 64.31 76.03 -30.35
C TRP A 12 63.16 75.81 -29.33
N LEU A 13 62.18 76.71 -29.33
CA LEU A 13 60.97 76.59 -28.49
C LEU A 13 60.05 75.44 -28.93
N ILE A 14 59.95 75.22 -30.23
CA ILE A 14 59.15 74.13 -30.78
C ILE A 14 59.82 72.78 -30.54
N PHE A 15 61.12 72.66 -30.71
CA PHE A 15 61.85 71.43 -30.41
C PHE A 15 61.96 71.14 -28.91
N GLY A 16 62.14 72.20 -28.07
CA GLY A 16 62.15 72.02 -26.61
C GLY A 16 60.80 71.66 -26.06
N GLY A 17 59.71 72.30 -26.56
CA GLY A 17 58.34 71.96 -26.19
C GLY A 17 57.92 70.53 -26.62
N GLY A 18 58.33 70.11 -27.83
CA GLY A 18 58.08 68.76 -28.32
C GLY A 18 58.83 67.70 -27.52
N GLY A 19 60.05 67.96 -27.09
CA GLY A 19 60.83 67.05 -26.24
C GLY A 19 60.24 66.87 -24.83
N VAL A 20 59.71 67.94 -24.25
CA VAL A 20 59.05 67.87 -22.93
C VAL A 20 57.72 67.11 -23.04
N LEU A 21 56.95 67.32 -24.12
CA LEU A 21 55.72 66.65 -24.38
C LEU A 21 55.93 65.14 -24.61
N LEU A 22 56.98 64.76 -25.34
CA LEU A 22 57.39 63.40 -25.57
C LEU A 22 57.88 62.72 -24.28
N ALA A 23 58.61 63.45 -23.42
CA ALA A 23 59.03 62.94 -22.11
C ALA A 23 57.89 62.73 -21.15
N ILE A 24 56.86 63.60 -21.18
CA ILE A 24 55.63 63.42 -20.40
C ILE A 24 54.84 62.22 -20.89
N LEU A 25 54.72 62.02 -22.21
CA LEU A 25 54.06 60.88 -22.83
C LEU A 25 54.78 59.56 -22.46
N ILE A 26 56.07 59.52 -22.47
CA ILE A 26 56.87 58.37 -22.06
C ILE A 26 56.71 58.09 -20.55
N ALA A 27 56.73 59.16 -19.70
CA ALA A 27 56.53 59.02 -18.25
C ALA A 27 55.10 58.50 -17.93
N VAL A 28 54.07 58.92 -18.66
CA VAL A 28 52.70 58.44 -18.51
C VAL A 28 52.56 57.00 -19.03
N SER A 29 53.29 56.65 -20.11
CA SER A 29 53.27 55.25 -20.62
C SER A 29 54.06 54.31 -19.71
N LEU A 30 55.12 54.70 -19.07
CA LEU A 30 55.87 53.89 -18.10
C LEU A 30 55.19 53.84 -16.72
N GLY A 31 54.29 54.78 -16.41
CA GLY A 31 53.50 54.79 -15.17
C GLY A 31 52.26 53.91 -15.16
N LYS A 32 51.80 53.40 -16.32
CA LYS A 32 50.79 52.38 -16.37
C LYS A 32 51.45 51.03 -16.13
N LYS A 33 51.71 50.70 -14.86
CA LYS A 33 51.74 49.28 -14.43
C LYS A 33 50.33 48.80 -14.51
N ASP A 34 50.00 48.02 -15.54
CA ASP A 34 48.85 47.13 -15.51
C ASP A 34 49.11 46.16 -14.35
N ASP A 35 48.57 46.48 -13.19
CA ASP A 35 48.37 45.47 -12.17
C ASP A 35 47.41 44.48 -12.75
N ASP A 36 47.91 43.42 -13.36
CA ASP A 36 47.18 42.16 -13.65
C ASP A 36 46.78 41.53 -12.29
N ALA A 37 46.07 42.27 -11.48
CA ALA A 37 45.41 41.75 -10.29
C ALA A 37 44.23 40.94 -10.77
N ILE A 38 44.39 39.62 -10.77
CA ILE A 38 43.29 38.68 -10.93
C ILE A 38 42.28 39.00 -9.83
N LYS A 39 41.13 39.54 -10.23
CA LYS A 39 40.00 39.74 -9.29
C LYS A 39 39.51 38.36 -8.84
N VAL A 40 39.98 37.93 -7.69
CA VAL A 40 39.46 36.75 -7.01
C VAL A 40 38.31 37.17 -6.11
N GLU A 41 37.14 36.57 -6.35
CA GLU A 41 36.00 36.69 -5.46
C GLU A 41 36.25 35.74 -4.28
N THR A 42 36.37 36.29 -3.10
CA THR A 42 36.63 35.52 -1.88
C THR A 42 35.37 35.50 -1.06
N GLU A 43 34.81 34.31 -0.85
CA GLU A 43 33.68 34.08 0.05
C GLU A 43 34.21 33.50 1.37
N LYS A 44 33.58 33.90 2.48
CA LYS A 44 33.97 33.34 3.79
C LYS A 44 33.50 31.88 3.83
N VAL A 45 34.42 30.98 4.19
CA VAL A 45 34.05 29.59 4.45
C VAL A 45 33.11 29.55 5.64
N VAL A 46 31.87 29.17 5.39
CA VAL A 46 30.84 28.93 6.40
C VAL A 46 30.69 27.41 6.58
N ARG A 47 30.67 26.98 7.83
CA ARG A 47 30.35 25.58 8.13
C ARG A 47 28.85 25.36 7.92
N GLN A 48 28.48 24.47 7.02
CA GLN A 48 27.10 24.07 6.77
C GLN A 48 26.92 22.58 7.04
N THR A 49 25.79 22.24 7.60
CA THR A 49 25.38 20.84 7.71
C THR A 49 25.08 20.29 6.31
N ILE A 50 25.75 19.23 5.92
CA ILE A 50 25.47 18.54 4.67
C ILE A 50 24.51 17.41 4.96
N ILE A 51 23.35 17.46 4.32
CA ILE A 51 22.32 16.42 4.39
C ILE A 51 22.39 15.64 3.10
N HIS A 52 22.61 14.33 3.19
CA HIS A 52 22.50 13.43 2.06
C HIS A 52 21.04 12.98 1.95
N LYS A 53 20.40 13.24 0.80
CA LYS A 53 19.01 12.87 0.52
C LYS A 53 18.96 11.94 -0.68
N VAL A 54 18.20 10.87 -0.54
CA VAL A 54 17.82 9.98 -1.65
C VAL A 54 16.42 10.38 -2.09
N ASN A 55 16.29 10.75 -3.36
CA ASN A 55 14.99 11.11 -3.95
C ASN A 55 14.40 9.90 -4.66
N ALA A 56 13.14 9.60 -4.39
CA ALA A 56 12.41 8.52 -5.03
C ALA A 56 10.94 8.91 -5.20
N SER A 57 10.36 8.50 -6.33
CA SER A 57 8.93 8.71 -6.62
C SER A 57 8.15 7.44 -6.35
N GLY A 58 6.90 7.60 -5.95
CA GLY A 58 6.04 6.47 -5.63
C GLY A 58 4.58 6.82 -5.50
N LYS A 59 3.83 5.94 -4.83
CA LYS A 59 2.39 6.09 -4.61
C LYS A 59 2.02 5.94 -3.16
N ILE A 60 1.02 6.69 -2.76
CA ILE A 60 0.42 6.60 -1.43
C ILE A 60 -0.54 5.42 -1.42
N GLN A 61 -0.42 4.56 -0.40
CA GLN A 61 -1.31 3.42 -0.18
C GLN A 61 -1.69 3.34 1.31
N PRO A 62 -2.81 2.71 1.65
CA PRO A 62 -3.11 2.40 3.05
C PRO A 62 -2.15 1.31 3.55
N GLU A 63 -1.70 1.40 4.80
CA GLU A 63 -0.86 0.36 5.43
C GLU A 63 -1.60 -0.98 5.49
N THR A 64 -2.92 -0.94 5.65
CA THR A 64 -3.77 -2.14 5.69
C THR A 64 -4.92 -2.04 4.69
N GLU A 65 -4.91 -2.94 3.73
CA GLU A 65 -5.93 -3.09 2.69
C GLU A 65 -6.43 -4.53 2.65
N VAL A 66 -7.75 -4.73 2.62
CA VAL A 66 -8.37 -6.04 2.47
C VAL A 66 -9.23 -6.09 1.21
N LYS A 67 -8.87 -7.01 0.33
CA LYS A 67 -9.63 -7.32 -0.89
C LYS A 67 -10.73 -8.31 -0.57
N ILE A 68 -11.97 -7.87 -0.67
CA ILE A 68 -13.15 -8.70 -0.44
C ILE A 68 -13.50 -9.44 -1.72
N SER A 69 -13.53 -10.76 -1.65
CA SER A 69 -13.87 -11.65 -2.77
C SER A 69 -14.93 -12.65 -2.39
N ALA A 70 -15.65 -13.20 -3.38
CA ALA A 70 -16.60 -14.28 -3.16
C ALA A 70 -15.87 -15.62 -2.99
N THR A 71 -16.34 -16.44 -2.05
CA THR A 71 -15.83 -17.81 -1.88
C THR A 71 -16.45 -18.78 -2.90
N SER A 72 -17.67 -18.49 -3.37
CA SER A 72 -18.39 -19.29 -4.37
C SER A 72 -19.00 -18.39 -5.42
N SER A 73 -19.13 -18.88 -6.65
CA SER A 73 -19.75 -18.12 -7.75
C SER A 73 -21.26 -18.06 -7.57
N ALA A 74 -21.81 -16.85 -7.54
CA ALA A 74 -23.24 -16.59 -7.47
C ALA A 74 -23.56 -15.17 -7.94
N TRP A 75 -24.84 -14.90 -8.28
CA TRP A 75 -25.31 -13.57 -8.62
C TRP A 75 -25.36 -12.67 -7.39
N ILE A 76 -25.02 -11.39 -7.56
CA ILE A 76 -25.12 -10.38 -6.49
C ILE A 76 -26.59 -9.94 -6.39
N ASP A 77 -27.20 -10.19 -5.24
CA ASP A 77 -28.58 -9.82 -4.96
C ASP A 77 -28.68 -8.38 -4.42
N THR A 78 -27.83 -8.02 -3.46
CA THR A 78 -27.77 -6.67 -2.90
C THR A 78 -26.36 -6.26 -2.50
N ILE A 79 -26.04 -4.96 -2.65
CA ILE A 79 -24.86 -4.29 -2.10
C ILE A 79 -25.41 -3.21 -1.15
N THR A 80 -24.94 -3.20 0.10
CA THR A 80 -25.49 -2.34 1.16
C THR A 80 -24.61 -1.14 1.49
N VAL A 81 -23.47 -0.99 0.82
CA VAL A 81 -22.48 0.08 1.05
C VAL A 81 -22.03 0.66 -0.29
N GLU A 82 -21.60 1.92 -0.25
CA GLU A 82 -21.05 2.65 -1.40
C GLU A 82 -19.57 2.99 -1.17
N GLU A 83 -18.89 3.42 -2.22
CA GLU A 83 -17.51 3.93 -2.10
C GLU A 83 -17.47 5.17 -1.18
N GLY A 84 -16.55 5.16 -0.23
CA GLY A 84 -16.41 6.21 0.79
C GLY A 84 -17.12 5.91 2.11
N ASP A 85 -17.95 4.86 2.18
CA ASP A 85 -18.64 4.49 3.41
C ASP A 85 -17.69 3.92 4.47
N HIS A 86 -17.92 4.33 5.73
CA HIS A 86 -17.25 3.74 6.87
C HIS A 86 -17.94 2.45 7.28
N VAL A 87 -17.18 1.36 7.34
CA VAL A 87 -17.66 0.04 7.72
C VAL A 87 -16.96 -0.48 8.97
N LYS A 88 -17.71 -1.22 9.78
CA LYS A 88 -17.20 -1.89 10.98
C LYS A 88 -17.00 -3.38 10.74
N LYS A 89 -16.09 -3.98 11.46
CA LYS A 89 -15.88 -5.43 11.47
C LYS A 89 -17.21 -6.17 11.71
N GLY A 90 -17.53 -7.12 10.84
CA GLY A 90 -18.78 -7.88 10.87
C GLY A 90 -19.98 -7.19 10.24
N GLN A 91 -19.82 -5.94 9.77
CA GLN A 91 -20.88 -5.22 9.05
C GLN A 91 -21.17 -5.92 7.72
N HIS A 92 -22.44 -6.05 7.40
CA HIS A 92 -22.89 -6.64 6.14
C HIS A 92 -22.57 -5.73 4.95
N LEU A 93 -22.02 -6.31 3.89
CA LEU A 93 -21.58 -5.60 2.69
C LEU A 93 -22.37 -6.04 1.44
N ILE A 94 -22.33 -7.33 1.15
CA ILE A 94 -22.91 -7.91 -0.07
C ILE A 94 -23.71 -9.16 0.27
N THR A 95 -24.88 -9.30 -0.31
CA THR A 95 -25.63 -10.57 -0.32
C THR A 95 -25.57 -11.17 -1.72
N LEU A 96 -25.15 -12.42 -1.81
CA LEU A 96 -25.23 -13.22 -3.01
C LEU A 96 -26.60 -13.93 -3.08
N ASP A 97 -27.04 -14.37 -4.27
CA ASP A 97 -28.27 -15.19 -4.40
C ASP A 97 -28.13 -16.50 -3.63
N ARG A 98 -28.92 -16.63 -2.58
CA ARG A 98 -28.91 -17.74 -1.64
C ARG A 98 -30.11 -18.65 -1.72
N LYS A 99 -30.98 -18.50 -2.74
CA LYS A 99 -32.22 -19.31 -2.86
C LYS A 99 -31.92 -20.82 -2.85
N GLN A 100 -30.95 -21.25 -3.66
CA GLN A 100 -30.56 -22.66 -3.72
C GLN A 100 -29.89 -23.11 -2.42
N LEU A 101 -29.03 -22.29 -1.82
CA LEU A 101 -28.35 -22.61 -0.56
C LEU A 101 -29.35 -22.74 0.59
N LEU A 102 -30.35 -21.87 0.64
CA LEU A 102 -31.43 -21.95 1.63
C LEU A 102 -32.26 -23.21 1.45
N SER A 103 -32.55 -23.62 0.22
CA SER A 103 -33.24 -24.88 -0.06
C SER A 103 -32.43 -26.10 0.43
N ASN A 104 -31.12 -26.10 0.17
CA ASN A 104 -30.21 -27.15 0.63
C ASN A 104 -30.13 -27.22 2.17
N TYR A 105 -30.05 -26.07 2.83
CA TYR A 105 -30.08 -25.96 4.29
C TYR A 105 -31.40 -26.52 4.86
N ASN A 106 -32.54 -26.15 4.31
CA ASN A 106 -33.85 -26.65 4.75
C ASN A 106 -33.98 -28.16 4.58
N SER A 107 -33.45 -28.71 3.49
CA SER A 107 -33.39 -30.14 3.25
C SER A 107 -32.55 -30.89 4.31
N ALA A 108 -31.33 -30.37 4.58
CA ALA A 108 -30.45 -30.92 5.60
C ALA A 108 -31.05 -30.82 7.02
N SER A 109 -31.72 -29.70 7.33
CA SER A 109 -32.45 -29.49 8.58
C SER A 109 -33.58 -30.52 8.75
N SER A 110 -34.31 -30.84 7.67
CA SER A 110 -35.34 -31.86 7.67
C SER A 110 -34.75 -33.26 7.90
N SER A 111 -33.56 -33.55 7.35
CA SER A 111 -32.84 -34.81 7.57
C SER A 111 -32.41 -34.97 9.03
N VAL A 112 -31.92 -33.90 9.68
CA VAL A 112 -31.63 -33.91 11.12
C VAL A 112 -32.88 -34.21 11.95
N ARG A 113 -34.02 -33.59 11.59
CA ARG A 113 -35.30 -33.83 12.28
C ARG A 113 -35.75 -35.30 12.17
N SER A 114 -35.61 -35.91 10.98
CA SER A 114 -35.90 -37.32 10.74
C SER A 114 -34.99 -38.25 11.52
N ALA A 115 -33.66 -38.02 11.48
CA ALA A 115 -32.68 -38.81 12.23
C ALA A 115 -32.90 -38.71 13.76
N LYS A 116 -33.24 -37.51 14.26
CA LYS A 116 -33.59 -37.28 15.66
C LYS A 116 -34.83 -38.03 16.09
N ALA A 117 -35.86 -38.11 15.22
CA ALA A 117 -37.08 -38.88 15.50
C ALA A 117 -36.78 -40.40 15.58
N ARG A 118 -35.94 -40.89 14.63
CA ARG A 118 -35.49 -42.28 14.65
C ARG A 118 -34.70 -42.63 15.91
N LEU A 119 -33.72 -41.77 16.31
CA LEU A 119 -32.95 -41.95 17.54
C LEU A 119 -33.88 -42.02 18.77
N LYS A 120 -34.92 -41.16 18.81
CA LYS A 120 -35.89 -41.16 19.91
C LYS A 120 -36.65 -42.48 19.96
N GLN A 121 -37.01 -43.06 18.79
CA GLN A 121 -37.67 -44.37 18.69
C GLN A 121 -36.75 -45.49 19.20
N GLU A 122 -35.50 -45.53 18.72
CA GLU A 122 -34.52 -46.55 19.14
C GLU A 122 -34.19 -46.43 20.63
N LEU A 123 -34.06 -45.20 21.17
CA LEU A 123 -33.89 -44.99 22.60
C LEU A 123 -35.06 -45.54 23.44
N ALA A 124 -36.29 -45.34 22.98
CA ALA A 124 -37.46 -45.87 23.68
C ALA A 124 -37.49 -47.42 23.63
N SER A 125 -37.09 -48.00 22.50
CA SER A 125 -36.98 -49.46 22.35
C SER A 125 -35.83 -50.00 23.20
N LYS A 126 -34.68 -49.35 23.24
CA LYS A 126 -33.55 -49.72 24.10
C LYS A 126 -33.95 -49.72 25.58
N LYS A 127 -34.58 -48.68 26.11
CA LYS A 127 -35.07 -48.62 27.48
C LYS A 127 -36.05 -49.73 27.84
N ARG A 128 -36.92 -50.14 26.89
CA ARG A 128 -37.87 -51.22 27.08
C ARG A 128 -37.15 -52.57 27.21
N VAL A 129 -36.20 -52.85 26.28
CA VAL A 129 -35.44 -54.12 26.30
C VAL A 129 -34.52 -54.19 27.53
N GLU A 130 -33.88 -53.09 27.91
CA GLU A 130 -33.08 -53.02 29.16
C GLU A 130 -33.93 -53.37 30.38
N SER A 131 -35.15 -52.83 30.50
CA SER A 131 -36.06 -53.14 31.57
C SER A 131 -36.56 -54.60 31.56
N MET A 132 -36.76 -55.20 30.36
CA MET A 132 -37.08 -56.62 30.22
C MET A 132 -35.91 -57.52 30.60
N TYR A 133 -34.67 -57.13 30.23
CA TYR A 133 -33.44 -57.85 30.58
C TYR A 133 -33.22 -57.90 32.08
N GLU A 134 -33.38 -56.76 32.79
CA GLU A 134 -33.32 -56.70 34.26
C GLU A 134 -34.31 -57.65 34.94
N GLN A 135 -35.43 -57.95 34.28
CA GLN A 135 -36.44 -58.87 34.74
C GLN A 135 -36.21 -60.31 34.27
N ASN A 136 -35.08 -60.61 33.58
CA ASN A 136 -34.75 -61.90 32.95
C ASN A 136 -35.79 -62.34 31.86
N LEU A 137 -36.42 -61.34 31.19
CA LEU A 137 -37.41 -61.56 30.12
C LEU A 137 -36.84 -61.27 28.71
N ALA A 138 -35.61 -60.89 28.56
CA ALA A 138 -34.90 -60.71 27.33
C ALA A 138 -33.52 -61.40 27.36
N SER A 139 -33.00 -61.83 26.21
CA SER A 139 -31.71 -62.49 26.06
C SER A 139 -30.57 -61.46 25.87
N ASP A 140 -29.31 -61.88 26.18
CA ASP A 140 -28.10 -61.06 25.91
C ASP A 140 -28.01 -60.62 24.46
N GLN A 141 -28.33 -61.51 23.52
CA GLN A 141 -28.35 -61.24 22.09
C GLN A 141 -29.34 -60.12 21.73
N GLU A 142 -30.50 -60.08 22.37
CA GLU A 142 -31.53 -59.07 22.12
C GLU A 142 -31.14 -57.73 22.69
N LEU A 143 -30.47 -57.72 23.87
CA LEU A 143 -29.88 -56.51 24.41
C LEU A 143 -28.77 -55.95 23.55
N GLU A 144 -27.83 -56.76 23.09
CA GLU A 144 -26.75 -56.34 22.16
C GLU A 144 -27.32 -55.81 20.85
N ALA A 145 -28.33 -56.47 20.27
CA ALA A 145 -28.96 -56.03 19.01
C ALA A 145 -29.59 -54.64 19.14
N ILE A 146 -30.30 -54.36 20.24
CA ILE A 146 -30.93 -53.05 20.43
C ILE A 146 -29.92 -51.97 20.77
N GLN A 147 -28.83 -52.31 21.49
CA GLN A 147 -27.72 -51.37 21.73
C GLN A 147 -27.04 -50.97 20.41
N ALA A 148 -26.76 -51.93 19.54
CA ALA A 148 -26.22 -51.67 18.20
C ALA A 148 -27.17 -50.79 17.35
N SER A 149 -28.49 -51.08 17.39
CA SER A 149 -29.48 -50.27 16.67
C SER A 149 -29.55 -48.83 17.16
N TYR A 150 -29.48 -48.62 18.48
CA TYR A 150 -29.38 -47.28 19.06
C TYR A 150 -28.10 -46.55 18.62
N GLU A 151 -26.96 -47.24 18.61
CA GLU A 151 -25.68 -46.68 18.22
C GLU A 151 -25.65 -46.26 16.74
N ILE A 152 -26.23 -47.10 15.87
CA ILE A 152 -26.44 -46.78 14.45
C ILE A 152 -27.32 -45.53 14.28
N ALA A 153 -28.43 -45.46 15.02
CA ALA A 153 -29.33 -44.29 14.95
C ALA A 153 -28.67 -43.02 15.50
N ASN A 154 -27.84 -43.12 16.54
CA ASN A 154 -27.06 -42.03 17.09
C ASN A 154 -25.99 -41.53 16.10
N SER A 155 -25.29 -42.44 15.46
CA SER A 155 -24.33 -42.15 14.40
C SER A 155 -24.96 -41.46 13.18
N ALA A 156 -26.17 -41.94 12.80
CA ALA A 156 -26.95 -41.34 11.70
C ALA A 156 -27.36 -39.86 12.05
N LEU A 157 -27.74 -39.61 13.31
CA LEU A 157 -27.99 -38.23 13.76
C LEU A 157 -26.74 -37.36 13.71
N ALA A 158 -25.60 -37.86 14.16
CA ALA A 158 -24.33 -37.15 14.09
C ALA A 158 -23.96 -36.78 12.65
N GLN A 159 -24.10 -37.74 11.74
CA GLN A 159 -23.86 -37.52 10.28
C GLN A 159 -24.81 -36.46 9.70
N ALA A 160 -26.11 -36.53 10.05
CA ALA A 160 -27.06 -35.52 9.57
C ALA A 160 -26.76 -34.12 10.12
N LYS A 161 -26.31 -34.00 11.39
CA LYS A 161 -25.89 -32.73 11.97
C LYS A 161 -24.66 -32.14 11.27
N SER A 162 -23.63 -32.95 10.99
CA SER A 162 -22.45 -32.49 10.26
C SER A 162 -22.80 -32.04 8.84
N SER A 163 -23.74 -32.71 8.18
CA SER A 163 -24.24 -32.26 6.89
C SER A 163 -24.99 -30.93 6.98
N LEU A 164 -25.81 -30.71 8.02
CA LEU A 164 -26.51 -29.45 8.24
C LEU A 164 -25.51 -28.31 8.48
N GLU A 165 -24.51 -28.52 9.32
CA GLU A 165 -23.44 -27.55 9.62
C GLU A 165 -22.70 -27.11 8.34
N SER A 166 -22.37 -28.09 7.47
CA SER A 166 -21.77 -27.77 6.16
C SER A 166 -22.67 -26.90 5.29
N ARG A 167 -24.01 -27.15 5.28
CA ARG A 167 -24.94 -26.32 4.50
C ARG A 167 -25.19 -24.95 5.11
N GLU A 168 -25.08 -24.84 6.43
CA GLU A 168 -25.15 -23.58 7.15
C GLU A 168 -23.91 -22.70 6.84
N ASP A 169 -22.73 -23.30 6.81
CA ASP A 169 -21.50 -22.63 6.39
C ASP A 169 -21.58 -22.11 4.95
N ASP A 170 -22.09 -22.94 4.03
CA ASP A 170 -22.29 -22.52 2.64
C ASP A 170 -23.27 -21.35 2.54
N LEU A 171 -24.35 -21.37 3.33
CA LEU A 171 -25.32 -20.27 3.39
C LEU A 171 -24.73 -18.99 3.99
N ASN A 172 -23.90 -19.12 5.03
CA ASN A 172 -23.22 -17.99 5.67
C ASN A 172 -22.20 -17.34 4.73
N LYS A 173 -21.47 -18.12 3.92
CA LYS A 173 -20.53 -17.61 2.91
C LYS A 173 -21.18 -16.78 1.82
N ALA A 174 -22.49 -16.95 1.58
CA ALA A 174 -23.25 -16.10 0.66
C ALA A 174 -23.57 -14.72 1.23
N ARG A 175 -23.31 -14.49 2.52
CA ARG A 175 -23.40 -13.19 3.18
C ARG A 175 -22.00 -12.66 3.45
N ILE A 176 -21.54 -11.75 2.63
CA ILE A 176 -20.22 -11.17 2.73
C ILE A 176 -20.24 -10.05 3.75
N VAL A 177 -19.33 -10.10 4.72
CA VAL A 177 -19.18 -9.11 5.80
C VAL A 177 -17.76 -8.56 5.84
N SER A 178 -17.60 -7.37 6.41
CA SER A 178 -16.27 -6.78 6.58
C SER A 178 -15.45 -7.56 7.62
N PRO A 179 -14.21 -7.95 7.31
CA PRO A 179 -13.31 -8.61 8.27
C PRO A 179 -12.68 -7.64 9.27
N GLN A 180 -12.67 -6.32 8.97
CA GLN A 180 -12.06 -5.26 9.77
C GLN A 180 -12.84 -3.97 9.71
N ASP A 181 -12.49 -3.02 10.58
CA ASP A 181 -12.96 -1.63 10.48
C ASP A 181 -12.20 -0.92 9.35
N GLY A 182 -12.85 0.00 8.66
CA GLY A 182 -12.20 0.76 7.57
C GLY A 182 -13.19 1.53 6.71
N ILE A 183 -12.70 1.98 5.56
CA ILE A 183 -13.48 2.71 4.55
C ILE A 183 -13.49 1.88 3.27
N VAL A 184 -14.63 1.84 2.60
CA VAL A 184 -14.75 1.22 1.27
C VAL A 184 -14.06 2.11 0.25
N THR A 185 -12.92 1.66 -0.30
CA THR A 185 -12.12 2.44 -1.25
C THR A 185 -12.47 2.16 -2.70
N ALA A 186 -13.00 0.98 -2.99
CA ALA A 186 -13.46 0.62 -4.32
C ALA A 186 -14.59 -0.43 -4.26
N VAL A 187 -15.58 -0.29 -5.15
CA VAL A 187 -16.63 -1.28 -5.40
C VAL A 187 -16.56 -1.67 -6.87
N ASN A 188 -16.08 -2.87 -7.16
CA ASN A 188 -15.77 -3.34 -8.52
C ASN A 188 -16.95 -4.04 -9.19
N LYS A 189 -18.08 -4.21 -8.50
CA LYS A 189 -19.23 -4.96 -8.97
C LYS A 189 -20.54 -4.26 -8.68
N GLU A 190 -21.54 -4.54 -9.52
CA GLU A 190 -22.89 -4.00 -9.39
C GLU A 190 -23.91 -5.10 -9.01
N VAL A 191 -25.05 -4.66 -8.51
CA VAL A 191 -26.19 -5.57 -8.23
C VAL A 191 -26.68 -6.18 -9.55
N GLY A 192 -26.86 -7.50 -9.54
CA GLY A 192 -27.25 -8.26 -10.73
C GLY A 192 -26.06 -8.79 -11.55
N GLU A 193 -24.83 -8.50 -11.19
CA GLU A 193 -23.65 -9.11 -11.78
C GLU A 193 -23.32 -10.45 -11.10
N MET A 194 -22.53 -11.25 -11.79
CA MET A 194 -22.05 -12.52 -11.25
C MET A 194 -20.71 -12.30 -10.52
N ALA A 195 -20.71 -12.60 -9.23
CA ALA A 195 -19.48 -12.72 -8.47
C ALA A 195 -18.82 -14.06 -8.79
N VAL A 196 -17.60 -14.04 -9.33
CA VAL A 196 -16.82 -15.24 -9.60
C VAL A 196 -16.00 -15.60 -8.37
N GLY A 197 -16.37 -16.69 -7.71
CA GLY A 197 -15.66 -17.23 -6.55
C GLY A 197 -14.95 -18.54 -6.89
N GLY A 198 -13.92 -18.89 -6.13
CA GLY A 198 -13.24 -20.17 -6.28
C GLY A 198 -11.76 -20.10 -5.89
N MET A 199 -11.13 -21.27 -5.77
CA MET A 199 -9.73 -21.37 -5.31
C MET A 199 -8.69 -20.85 -6.32
N PHE A 200 -9.03 -20.74 -7.60
CA PHE A 200 -8.05 -20.42 -8.65
C PHE A 200 -8.16 -18.98 -9.19
N GLN A 201 -9.29 -18.33 -9.08
CA GLN A 201 -9.50 -17.00 -9.66
C GLN A 201 -10.66 -16.28 -8.95
N ALA A 202 -10.46 -16.00 -7.65
CA ALA A 202 -11.42 -15.19 -6.92
C ALA A 202 -11.36 -13.75 -7.40
N GLU A 203 -12.49 -13.24 -7.86
CA GLU A 203 -12.62 -11.85 -8.30
C GLU A 203 -12.79 -10.92 -7.08
N VAL A 204 -12.08 -9.79 -7.09
CA VAL A 204 -12.20 -8.77 -6.02
C VAL A 204 -13.50 -7.99 -6.24
N LEU A 205 -14.44 -8.11 -5.31
CA LEU A 205 -15.74 -7.44 -5.36
C LEU A 205 -15.66 -6.01 -4.85
N MET A 206 -14.92 -5.81 -3.75
CA MET A 206 -14.67 -4.49 -3.15
C MET A 206 -13.37 -4.49 -2.36
N ILE A 207 -12.88 -3.28 -2.07
CA ILE A 207 -11.66 -3.08 -1.28
C ILE A 207 -12.02 -2.24 -0.07
N ILE A 208 -11.55 -2.68 1.11
CA ILE A 208 -11.72 -1.97 2.37
C ILE A 208 -10.32 -1.67 2.91
N ALA A 209 -10.08 -0.41 3.27
CA ALA A 209 -8.79 0.04 3.78
C ALA A 209 -8.95 0.92 5.02
N ASP A 210 -7.93 0.91 5.88
CA ASP A 210 -7.83 1.88 6.96
C ASP A 210 -7.05 3.10 6.46
N LEU A 211 -7.75 4.21 6.25
CA LEU A 211 -7.16 5.46 5.76
C LEU A 211 -6.49 6.30 6.86
N ASN A 212 -6.57 5.89 8.14
CA ASN A 212 -5.85 6.58 9.21
C ASN A 212 -4.35 6.28 9.20
N LEU A 213 -3.97 5.12 8.63
CA LEU A 213 -2.59 4.67 8.53
C LEU A 213 -2.21 4.55 7.05
N MET A 214 -1.47 5.54 6.56
CA MET A 214 -1.03 5.58 5.17
C MET A 214 0.48 5.44 5.07
N GLU A 215 0.93 4.79 4.02
CA GLU A 215 2.33 4.66 3.66
C GLU A 215 2.57 5.12 2.22
N VAL A 216 3.78 5.58 1.95
CA VAL A 216 4.25 5.87 0.59
C VAL A 216 5.17 4.73 0.19
N ILE A 217 4.82 4.07 -0.91
CA ILE A 217 5.67 3.04 -1.50
C ILE A 217 6.43 3.69 -2.64
N VAL A 218 7.75 3.75 -2.50
CA VAL A 218 8.65 4.37 -3.47
C VAL A 218 9.64 3.37 -4.04
N ASP A 219 10.03 3.61 -5.29
CA ASP A 219 11.03 2.81 -6.00
C ASP A 219 12.39 3.51 -5.91
N VAL A 220 13.28 2.96 -5.10
CA VAL A 220 14.65 3.46 -4.90
C VAL A 220 15.63 2.68 -5.76
N ASN A 221 16.53 3.38 -6.46
CA ASN A 221 17.56 2.76 -7.30
C ASN A 221 18.55 1.91 -6.46
N GLU A 222 19.09 0.84 -7.07
CA GLU A 222 20.08 -0.06 -6.44
C GLU A 222 21.29 0.66 -5.86
N ASN A 223 21.76 1.73 -6.49
CA ASN A 223 22.94 2.48 -6.01
C ASN A 223 22.64 3.29 -4.74
N ASP A 224 21.40 3.73 -4.57
CA ASP A 224 20.99 4.63 -3.50
C ASP A 224 20.42 3.87 -2.29
N VAL A 225 19.77 2.71 -2.53
CA VAL A 225 19.14 1.90 -1.47
C VAL A 225 20.13 1.43 -0.40
N VAL A 226 21.41 1.26 -0.76
CA VAL A 226 22.48 0.85 0.17
C VAL A 226 22.67 1.87 1.30
N SER A 227 22.37 3.14 1.03
CA SER A 227 22.50 4.23 2.02
C SER A 227 21.23 4.42 2.86
N VAL A 228 20.10 3.83 2.48
CA VAL A 228 18.82 3.94 3.19
C VAL A 228 18.76 2.93 4.34
N SER A 229 18.31 3.38 5.50
CA SER A 229 18.14 2.55 6.69
C SER A 229 16.72 2.64 7.23
N GLN A 230 16.25 1.55 7.83
CA GLN A 230 14.96 1.55 8.52
C GLN A 230 14.99 2.58 9.67
N GLY A 231 13.98 3.43 9.74
CA GLY A 231 13.87 4.53 10.71
C GLY A 231 14.38 5.87 10.19
N ASP A 232 14.93 5.96 8.98
CA ASP A 232 15.32 7.20 8.37
C ASP A 232 14.12 8.14 8.20
N THR A 233 14.35 9.42 8.52
CA THR A 233 13.33 10.46 8.37
C THR A 233 13.20 10.83 6.90
N THR A 234 11.97 10.92 6.43
CA THR A 234 11.66 11.23 5.03
C THR A 234 10.76 12.45 4.95
N GLU A 235 11.09 13.37 4.06
CA GLU A 235 10.23 14.46 3.62
C GLU A 235 9.40 13.95 2.43
N ILE A 236 8.09 14.06 2.52
CA ILE A 236 7.13 13.57 1.52
C ILE A 236 6.42 14.76 0.90
N GLU A 237 6.55 14.89 -0.39
CA GLU A 237 5.84 15.88 -1.21
C GLU A 237 4.78 15.17 -2.04
N ILE A 238 3.52 15.56 -1.87
CA ILE A 238 2.38 14.96 -2.57
C ILE A 238 1.97 15.90 -3.69
N ASP A 239 1.90 15.41 -4.92
CA ASP A 239 1.62 16.23 -6.11
C ASP A 239 0.29 16.99 -6.02
N ALA A 240 -0.68 16.43 -5.30
CA ALA A 240 -1.98 17.07 -5.10
C ALA A 240 -1.98 18.19 -4.04
N PHE A 241 -0.97 18.27 -3.17
CA PHE A 241 -0.84 19.25 -2.08
C PHE A 241 0.40 20.11 -2.30
N GLN A 242 0.30 21.07 -3.22
CA GLN A 242 1.38 21.99 -3.53
C GLN A 242 1.79 22.79 -2.29
N ASP A 243 3.08 23.08 -2.16
CA ASP A 243 3.67 23.86 -1.06
C ASP A 243 3.56 23.26 0.34
N THR A 244 3.22 21.97 0.47
CA THR A 244 3.12 21.28 1.76
C THR A 244 4.05 20.06 1.80
N VAL A 245 4.94 20.02 2.79
CA VAL A 245 5.82 18.88 3.03
C VAL A 245 5.32 18.10 4.23
N PHE A 246 5.12 16.81 4.04
CA PHE A 246 4.75 15.87 5.09
C PHE A 246 5.98 15.08 5.53
N TYR A 247 5.92 14.50 6.72
CA TYR A 247 7.02 13.72 7.25
C TYR A 247 6.62 12.27 7.43
N GLY A 248 7.57 11.38 7.14
CA GLY A 248 7.45 9.96 7.32
C GLY A 248 8.71 9.33 7.87
N LEU A 249 8.62 8.05 8.20
CA LEU A 249 9.74 7.21 8.60
C LEU A 249 9.79 5.98 7.70
N VAL A 250 10.99 5.61 7.27
CA VAL A 250 11.21 4.35 6.54
C VAL A 250 10.82 3.20 7.46
N SER A 251 9.76 2.47 7.09
CA SER A 251 9.23 1.33 7.85
C SER A 251 9.82 0.00 7.39
N GLU A 252 10.00 -0.16 6.07
CA GLU A 252 10.47 -1.40 5.47
C GLU A 252 11.25 -1.12 4.19
N ILE A 253 12.27 -1.93 3.92
CA ILE A 253 13.04 -1.93 2.69
C ILE A 253 12.95 -3.34 2.10
N ALA A 254 12.47 -3.47 0.88
CA ALA A 254 12.33 -4.78 0.23
C ALA A 254 13.70 -5.44 0.02
N HIS A 255 13.79 -6.72 0.34
CA HIS A 255 15.01 -7.52 0.13
C HIS A 255 15.16 -8.04 -1.30
N MET A 256 14.12 -7.95 -2.11
CA MET A 256 14.11 -8.38 -3.51
C MET A 256 13.93 -7.18 -4.42
N ALA A 257 14.80 -7.06 -5.40
CA ALA A 257 14.69 -6.04 -6.43
C ALA A 257 13.51 -6.32 -7.36
N GLN A 258 12.80 -5.27 -7.74
CA GLN A 258 11.83 -5.32 -8.84
C GLN A 258 12.55 -4.88 -10.12
N THR A 259 12.56 -5.76 -11.12
CA THR A 259 13.09 -5.45 -12.44
C THR A 259 11.93 -5.06 -13.35
N SER A 260 11.85 -3.79 -13.70
CA SER A 260 10.88 -3.31 -14.69
C SER A 260 11.46 -3.52 -16.09
N SER A 261 11.00 -4.55 -16.79
CA SER A 261 11.29 -4.76 -18.21
C SER A 261 10.16 -4.16 -19.04
N VAL A 262 10.18 -2.86 -19.27
CA VAL A 262 9.31 -2.21 -20.25
C VAL A 262 10.16 -1.86 -21.48
N GLY A 263 10.28 -2.80 -22.43
CA GLY A 263 10.54 -2.52 -23.85
C GLY A 263 11.81 -1.73 -24.26
N SER A 264 12.73 -1.41 -23.35
CA SER A 264 13.99 -0.73 -23.62
C SER A 264 15.19 -1.54 -23.16
N ALA A 265 16.31 -1.41 -23.85
CA ALA A 265 17.55 -2.15 -23.60
C ALA A 265 18.23 -1.83 -22.27
N GLU A 266 17.66 -0.99 -21.45
CA GLU A 266 18.17 -0.56 -20.16
C GLU A 266 17.28 -1.13 -19.03
N GLN A 267 17.80 -2.11 -18.36
CA GLN A 267 17.17 -2.78 -17.22
C GLN A 267 17.45 -1.96 -15.97
N VAL A 268 16.44 -1.25 -15.45
CA VAL A 268 16.54 -0.51 -14.20
C VAL A 268 16.17 -1.43 -13.04
N THR A 269 17.09 -1.58 -12.11
CA THR A 269 16.89 -2.35 -10.88
C THR A 269 16.51 -1.40 -9.76
N ASN A 270 15.29 -1.52 -9.26
CA ASN A 270 14.77 -0.73 -8.15
C ASN A 270 14.40 -1.62 -6.97
N PHE A 271 14.50 -1.05 -5.77
CA PHE A 271 14.03 -1.66 -4.54
C PHE A 271 12.86 -0.87 -3.99
N GLU A 272 11.80 -1.58 -3.63
CA GLU A 272 10.64 -0.99 -2.99
C GLU A 272 10.98 -0.59 -1.56
N VAL A 273 10.72 0.67 -1.20
CA VAL A 273 10.88 1.20 0.15
C VAL A 273 9.53 1.74 0.62
N LYS A 274 9.07 1.26 1.78
CA LYS A 274 7.83 1.70 2.41
C LYS A 274 8.13 2.76 3.46
N ILE A 275 7.43 3.87 3.38
CA ILE A 275 7.60 5.02 4.26
C ILE A 275 6.26 5.29 4.92
N ARG A 276 6.15 5.02 6.22
CA ARG A 276 4.95 5.31 7.00
C ARG A 276 4.84 6.80 7.25
N MET A 277 3.69 7.37 6.93
CA MET A 277 3.39 8.78 7.21
C MET A 277 3.15 8.98 8.70
N ILE A 278 3.72 10.04 9.28
CA ILE A 278 3.52 10.40 10.70
C ILE A 278 2.17 11.07 10.89
N GLN A 279 1.76 11.87 9.92
CA GLN A 279 0.47 12.56 9.91
C GLN A 279 -0.17 12.37 8.54
N VAL A 280 -1.40 11.91 8.53
CA VAL A 280 -2.20 11.77 7.31
C VAL A 280 -3.15 12.94 7.23
N PRO A 281 -2.99 13.85 6.26
CA PRO A 281 -3.91 14.97 6.09
C PRO A 281 -5.24 14.51 5.52
N ASP A 282 -6.31 15.25 5.84
CA ASP A 282 -7.62 15.01 5.27
C ASP A 282 -7.60 15.19 3.74
N GLY A 283 -8.28 14.29 3.04
CA GLY A 283 -8.39 14.33 1.57
C GLY A 283 -7.34 13.55 0.80
N ILE A 284 -6.38 12.93 1.46
CA ILE A 284 -5.50 11.94 0.81
C ILE A 284 -6.33 10.74 0.35
N ARG A 285 -6.03 10.28 -0.87
CA ARG A 285 -6.65 9.08 -1.44
C ARG A 285 -5.58 8.07 -1.85
N PRO A 286 -5.84 6.78 -1.67
CA PRO A 286 -4.98 5.73 -2.21
C PRO A 286 -4.74 5.91 -3.71
N GLY A 287 -3.50 5.67 -4.15
CA GLY A 287 -3.10 5.84 -5.54
C GLY A 287 -2.56 7.22 -5.92
N MET A 288 -2.62 8.22 -5.04
CA MET A 288 -1.99 9.53 -5.29
C MET A 288 -0.48 9.38 -5.43
N SER A 289 0.11 10.16 -6.34
CA SER A 289 1.57 10.20 -6.52
C SER A 289 2.21 11.07 -5.45
N ALA A 290 3.39 10.65 -5.00
CA ALA A 290 4.20 11.37 -4.06
C ALA A 290 5.70 11.19 -4.36
N THR A 291 6.48 12.21 -4.03
CA THR A 291 7.93 12.16 -4.07
C THR A 291 8.48 12.15 -2.64
N ALA A 292 9.36 11.21 -2.36
CA ALA A 292 9.98 11.06 -1.06
C ALA A 292 11.45 11.45 -1.11
N ASN A 293 11.86 12.33 -0.21
CA ASN A 293 13.25 12.73 0.01
C ASN A 293 13.74 12.08 1.31
N ILE A 294 14.38 10.92 1.22
CA ILE A 294 14.86 10.15 2.37
C ILE A 294 16.18 10.75 2.85
N ILE A 295 16.26 11.12 4.12
CA ILE A 295 17.46 11.69 4.74
C ILE A 295 18.30 10.54 5.30
N THR A 296 19.39 10.18 4.61
CA THR A 296 20.20 8.98 4.91
C THR A 296 21.42 9.30 5.80
N ASP A 297 22.00 10.47 5.69
CA ASP A 297 23.16 10.88 6.51
C ASP A 297 23.11 12.39 6.79
N LYS A 298 23.34 12.76 8.03
CA LYS A 298 23.43 14.13 8.47
C LYS A 298 24.80 14.34 9.11
N LYS A 299 25.72 14.95 8.36
CA LYS A 299 27.05 15.29 8.87
C LYS A 299 27.05 16.70 9.43
N ASP A 300 26.95 16.81 10.74
CA ASP A 300 27.25 18.05 11.47
C ASP A 300 28.76 18.17 11.66
N LYS A 301 29.35 19.25 11.14
CA LYS A 301 30.75 19.58 11.36
C LYS A 301 30.92 20.84 12.21
#